data_2989f698e4b760549bbe7a9225ff2e94
#
_entry.id   2989f698e4b760549bbe7a9225ff2e94
#
_cell.length_a   1.000
_cell.length_b   1.000
_cell.length_c   1.000
_cell.angle_alpha   90.00
_cell.angle_beta   90.00
_cell.angle_gamma   90.00
#
_symmetry.space_group_name_H-M   'P 1'
#
loop_
_entity.id
_entity.type
_entity.pdbx_description
1 polymer ?
#
loop_
_entity_poly.entity_id
_entity_poly.type
_entity_poly.pdbx_seq_one_letter_code
_entity_poly.pdbx_strand_id
1 'polypeptide(L)'
;MKRDDLIFDIIEKEHQRQLKGIELIASENFVSDQVMEAMGSCLTNKYAEGYPGKRYYGGCEVVDQSEQIAIDRLKEIFGAEWANVQPHSGAQANAAVFLAVLNPGDKFMGLNLAHGGHLSHGSLVNTSGIIYTPCEYNLKQETGRVDYDQMEEVALREKPKMIIGGGSAYSREWDYKRMREIADKVGAILMIDMAHPAGLIAAGLLDNPVKYAHIVTSTTHKTLRGPRGGVIMMGKDFPNPWGKKTPKGEIKMMSQLLDSAVFPGIQGGPLEHVIAAKAVAFGECLQPEYKEYQKQVQKNAAVLAPVSYTHLRAHETELHL
;
A
#
# COMPACT_ATOMS: atom_id res chain seq x y z
N MET A 1 25.05 28.46 -10.27
CA MET A 1 25.64 27.17 -10.76
C MET A 1 25.14 26.96 -12.18
N LYS A 2 25.93 26.30 -13.04
CA LYS A 2 25.43 25.87 -14.35
C LYS A 2 24.39 24.78 -14.17
N ARG A 3 23.42 24.70 -15.10
CA ARG A 3 22.50 23.58 -15.20
C ARG A 3 23.31 22.30 -15.45
N ASP A 4 22.90 21.21 -14.83
CA ASP A 4 23.47 19.87 -15.10
C ASP A 4 22.78 19.28 -16.33
N ASP A 5 23.27 19.70 -17.52
CA ASP A 5 22.65 19.29 -18.77
C ASP A 5 22.71 17.76 -18.96
N LEU A 6 23.74 17.07 -18.42
CA LEU A 6 23.87 15.64 -18.54
C LEU A 6 22.67 14.88 -17.93
N ILE A 7 22.27 15.23 -16.71
CA ILE A 7 21.13 14.56 -16.05
C ILE A 7 19.78 14.99 -16.66
N PHE A 8 19.64 16.26 -17.05
CA PHE A 8 18.41 16.75 -17.66
C PHE A 8 18.18 16.18 -19.06
N ASP A 9 19.23 15.91 -19.83
CA ASP A 9 19.15 15.20 -21.12
C ASP A 9 18.69 13.74 -20.93
N ILE A 10 19.12 13.09 -19.85
CA ILE A 10 18.65 11.73 -19.52
C ILE A 10 17.17 11.75 -19.13
N ILE A 11 16.74 12.73 -18.33
CA ILE A 11 15.33 12.90 -17.96
C ILE A 11 14.47 13.11 -19.21
N GLU A 12 14.92 13.95 -20.14
CA GLU A 12 14.21 14.17 -21.41
C GLU A 12 14.12 12.90 -22.27
N LYS A 13 15.21 12.11 -22.34
CA LYS A 13 15.18 10.82 -23.05
C LYS A 13 14.18 9.86 -22.44
N GLU A 14 14.11 9.78 -21.10
CA GLU A 14 13.11 8.96 -20.40
C GLU A 14 11.68 9.46 -20.65
N HIS A 15 11.46 10.78 -20.63
CA HIS A 15 10.18 11.38 -20.99
C HIS A 15 9.75 10.98 -22.41
N GLN A 16 10.66 11.05 -23.38
CA GLN A 16 10.39 10.64 -24.75
C GLN A 16 10.12 9.13 -24.86
N ARG A 17 10.78 8.29 -24.05
CA ARG A 17 10.50 6.86 -23.98
C ARG A 17 9.08 6.61 -23.50
N GLN A 18 8.66 7.25 -22.42
CA GLN A 18 7.32 7.11 -21.87
C GLN A 18 6.23 7.59 -22.83
N LEU A 19 6.44 8.69 -23.55
CA LEU A 19 5.49 9.21 -24.55
C LEU A 19 5.29 8.28 -25.75
N LYS A 20 6.31 7.49 -26.13
CA LYS A 20 6.30 6.64 -27.32
C LYS A 20 5.99 5.18 -27.01
N GLY A 21 6.11 4.76 -25.75
CA GLY A 21 5.90 3.40 -25.31
C GLY A 21 4.47 3.11 -24.89
N ILE A 22 4.10 1.83 -24.93
CA ILE A 22 2.93 1.30 -24.22
C ILE A 22 3.47 0.54 -23.03
N GLU A 23 3.21 1.08 -21.82
CA GLU A 23 3.71 0.46 -20.59
C GLU A 23 2.75 -0.66 -20.14
N LEU A 24 3.30 -1.88 -20.00
CA LEU A 24 2.54 -3.06 -19.54
C LEU A 24 2.89 -3.51 -18.12
N ILE A 25 3.81 -2.81 -17.47
CA ILE A 25 4.12 -3.09 -16.07
C ILE A 25 2.97 -2.58 -15.19
N ALA A 26 2.21 -3.48 -14.59
CA ALA A 26 1.02 -3.17 -13.80
C ALA A 26 1.29 -2.25 -12.59
N SER A 27 2.54 -2.11 -12.17
CA SER A 27 2.97 -1.23 -11.08
C SER A 27 3.30 0.20 -11.54
N GLU A 28 3.25 0.49 -12.82
CA GLU A 28 3.52 1.82 -13.37
C GLU A 28 2.22 2.54 -13.76
N ASN A 29 2.25 3.87 -13.65
CA ASN A 29 1.16 4.73 -14.08
C ASN A 29 1.70 6.14 -14.37
N PHE A 30 0.94 6.94 -15.09
CA PHE A 30 1.27 8.32 -15.42
C PHE A 30 0.46 9.26 -14.52
N VAL A 31 1.16 10.03 -13.70
CA VAL A 31 0.55 11.04 -12.83
C VAL A 31 0.16 12.28 -13.61
N SER A 32 -0.68 13.13 -13.04
CA SER A 32 -1.01 14.45 -13.60
C SER A 32 0.14 15.44 -13.45
N ASP A 33 0.10 16.51 -14.26
CA ASP A 33 1.06 17.62 -14.16
C ASP A 33 1.04 18.26 -12.78
N GLN A 34 -0.12 18.35 -12.12
CA GLN A 34 -0.24 18.90 -10.77
C GLN A 34 0.50 18.05 -9.73
N VAL A 35 0.47 16.72 -9.86
CA VAL A 35 1.24 15.82 -9.00
C VAL A 35 2.73 16.04 -9.21
N MET A 36 3.19 16.18 -10.45
CA MET A 36 4.59 16.47 -10.78
C MET A 36 5.03 17.84 -10.25
N GLU A 37 4.19 18.86 -10.38
CA GLU A 37 4.45 20.20 -9.83
C GLU A 37 4.61 20.17 -8.31
N ALA A 38 3.73 19.48 -7.60
CA ALA A 38 3.84 19.30 -6.15
C ALA A 38 5.14 18.58 -5.75
N MET A 39 5.54 17.55 -6.51
CA MET A 39 6.80 16.81 -6.29
C MET A 39 8.04 17.70 -6.45
N GLY A 40 8.02 18.65 -7.37
CA GLY A 40 9.11 19.59 -7.64
C GLY A 40 9.07 20.87 -6.79
N SER A 41 8.22 20.94 -5.78
CA SER A 41 7.98 22.16 -4.99
C SER A 41 9.06 22.43 -3.93
N CYS A 42 9.02 23.64 -3.35
CA CYS A 42 9.90 24.06 -2.25
C CYS A 42 9.75 23.19 -0.98
N LEU A 43 8.70 22.39 -0.87
CA LEU A 43 8.49 21.46 0.25
C LEU A 43 9.59 20.41 0.36
N THR A 44 10.36 20.19 -0.70
CA THR A 44 11.56 19.34 -0.67
C THR A 44 12.62 19.84 0.33
N ASN A 45 12.60 21.11 0.69
CA ASN A 45 13.55 21.72 1.62
C ASN A 45 13.16 21.54 3.10
N LYS A 46 11.90 21.12 3.38
CA LYS A 46 11.37 21.13 4.75
C LYS A 46 11.66 19.82 5.49
N TYR A 47 12.22 19.95 6.69
CA TYR A 47 12.44 18.86 7.63
C TYR A 47 11.38 18.91 8.74
N ALA A 48 10.55 17.87 8.88
CA ALA A 48 9.35 17.91 9.70
C ALA A 48 9.09 16.60 10.47
N GLU A 49 10.12 16.09 11.20
CA GLU A 49 9.96 14.90 12.07
C GLU A 49 8.80 15.07 13.07
N GLY A 50 8.07 14.00 13.28
CA GLY A 50 6.86 13.97 14.07
C GLY A 50 5.60 13.96 13.19
N TYR A 51 4.50 14.44 13.73
CA TYR A 51 3.17 14.45 13.09
C TYR A 51 2.54 15.84 13.17
N PRO A 52 1.52 16.16 12.39
CA PRO A 52 0.83 17.45 12.46
C PRO A 52 0.48 17.85 13.89
N GLY A 53 0.86 19.06 14.29
CA GLY A 53 0.68 19.58 15.65
C GLY A 53 1.58 18.96 16.73
N LYS A 54 2.45 18.00 16.36
CA LYS A 54 3.38 17.30 17.27
C LYS A 54 4.75 17.10 16.64
N ARG A 55 5.32 18.18 16.09
CA ARG A 55 6.62 18.17 15.42
C ARG A 55 7.78 18.37 16.40
N TYR A 56 8.93 17.83 16.06
CA TYR A 56 10.16 18.03 16.83
C TYR A 56 10.87 19.34 16.45
N TYR A 57 10.50 19.97 15.31
CA TYR A 57 11.12 21.19 14.78
C TYR A 57 10.08 22.30 14.58
N GLY A 58 10.55 23.55 14.64
CA GLY A 58 9.73 24.73 14.35
C GLY A 58 9.46 24.93 12.85
N GLY A 59 8.54 25.85 12.53
CA GLY A 59 8.21 26.24 11.16
C GLY A 59 7.46 25.14 10.40
N CYS A 60 6.66 24.33 11.08
CA CYS A 60 5.90 23.22 10.46
C CYS A 60 4.41 23.55 10.26
N GLU A 61 3.95 24.70 10.71
CA GLU A 61 2.53 25.12 10.66
C GLU A 61 1.92 25.14 9.26
N VAL A 62 2.73 25.30 8.21
CA VAL A 62 2.28 25.26 6.83
C VAL A 62 2.27 23.83 6.29
N VAL A 63 3.34 23.05 6.51
CA VAL A 63 3.40 21.65 6.06
C VAL A 63 2.42 20.78 6.82
N ASP A 64 2.09 21.10 8.06
CA ASP A 64 1.04 20.42 8.83
C ASP A 64 -0.31 20.48 8.11
N GLN A 65 -0.64 21.61 7.47
CA GLN A 65 -1.85 21.75 6.66
C GLN A 65 -1.82 20.82 5.44
N SER A 66 -0.68 20.72 4.76
CA SER A 66 -0.50 19.85 3.60
C SER A 66 -0.67 18.37 3.99
N GLU A 67 -0.02 17.93 5.05
CA GLU A 67 -0.13 16.56 5.55
C GLU A 67 -1.55 16.26 6.04
N GLN A 68 -2.18 17.19 6.76
CA GLN A 68 -3.57 17.00 7.23
C GLN A 68 -4.54 16.87 6.06
N ILE A 69 -4.40 17.65 4.99
CA ILE A 69 -5.22 17.52 3.78
C ILE A 69 -5.05 16.12 3.14
N ALA A 70 -3.82 15.61 3.09
CA ALA A 70 -3.57 14.27 2.57
C ALA A 70 -4.25 13.19 3.43
N ILE A 71 -4.17 13.30 4.75
CA ILE A 71 -4.82 12.40 5.72
C ILE A 71 -6.34 12.44 5.53
N ASP A 72 -6.94 13.63 5.51
CA ASP A 72 -8.39 13.80 5.45
C ASP A 72 -8.96 13.27 4.13
N ARG A 73 -8.33 13.57 2.99
CA ARG A 73 -8.73 13.05 1.68
C ARG A 73 -8.60 11.55 1.60
N LEU A 74 -7.52 10.96 2.14
CA LEU A 74 -7.35 9.51 2.16
C LEU A 74 -8.44 8.83 2.99
N LYS A 75 -8.78 9.40 4.15
CA LYS A 75 -9.87 8.93 4.99
C LYS A 75 -11.22 9.02 4.29
N GLU A 76 -11.49 10.10 3.58
CA GLU A 76 -12.72 10.31 2.81
C GLU A 76 -12.87 9.28 1.69
N ILE A 77 -11.81 9.06 0.89
CA ILE A 77 -11.82 8.10 -0.24
C ILE A 77 -12.20 6.70 0.21
N PHE A 78 -11.62 6.23 1.31
CA PHE A 78 -11.76 4.83 1.74
C PHE A 78 -12.71 4.64 2.93
N GLY A 79 -13.26 5.70 3.51
CA GLY A 79 -14.08 5.62 4.72
C GLY A 79 -13.28 5.17 5.95
N ALA A 80 -12.01 5.57 6.04
CA ALA A 80 -11.14 5.22 7.15
C ALA A 80 -11.32 6.19 8.33
N GLU A 81 -11.23 5.68 9.55
CA GLU A 81 -11.23 6.51 10.77
C GLU A 81 -9.84 7.13 11.02
N TRP A 82 -8.79 6.36 10.71
CA TRP A 82 -7.41 6.78 10.88
C TRP A 82 -6.56 6.47 9.65
N ALA A 83 -5.59 7.34 9.37
CA ALA A 83 -4.63 7.17 8.27
C ALA A 83 -3.27 7.79 8.61
N ASN A 84 -2.20 7.16 8.08
CA ASN A 84 -0.83 7.69 8.09
C ASN A 84 -0.32 7.75 6.64
N VAL A 85 0.09 8.95 6.21
CA VAL A 85 0.52 9.24 4.84
C VAL A 85 2.04 9.37 4.70
N GLN A 86 2.80 9.18 5.79
CA GLN A 86 4.25 9.37 5.81
C GLN A 86 5.07 8.22 5.21
N PRO A 87 4.62 6.94 5.10
CA PRO A 87 5.44 5.89 4.51
C PRO A 87 6.00 6.28 3.14
N HIS A 88 7.33 6.15 2.97
CA HIS A 88 8.02 6.52 1.73
C HIS A 88 7.71 5.55 0.58
N SER A 89 7.28 4.32 0.90
CA SER A 89 6.89 3.30 -0.06
C SER A 89 5.88 2.32 0.54
N GLY A 90 5.23 1.50 -0.30
CA GLY A 90 4.38 0.40 0.18
C GLY A 90 5.16 -0.61 1.01
N ALA A 91 6.40 -0.93 0.65
CA ALA A 91 7.26 -1.83 1.43
C ALA A 91 7.54 -1.28 2.84
N GLN A 92 7.76 0.03 2.99
CA GLN A 92 7.94 0.66 4.30
C GLN A 92 6.63 0.74 5.08
N ALA A 93 5.49 0.96 4.42
CA ALA A 93 4.18 0.85 5.06
C ALA A 93 3.97 -0.56 5.63
N ASN A 94 4.25 -1.60 4.85
CA ASN A 94 4.18 -2.99 5.31
C ASN A 94 5.16 -3.24 6.46
N ALA A 95 6.42 -2.81 6.34
CA ALA A 95 7.43 -2.97 7.40
C ALA A 95 7.03 -2.29 8.71
N ALA A 96 6.38 -1.11 8.65
CA ALA A 96 5.85 -0.44 9.84
C ALA A 96 4.74 -1.26 10.52
N VAL A 97 3.84 -1.86 9.73
CA VAL A 97 2.81 -2.76 10.28
C VAL A 97 3.45 -3.99 10.92
N PHE A 98 4.43 -4.62 10.26
CA PHE A 98 5.17 -5.74 10.86
C PHE A 98 5.80 -5.37 12.19
N LEU A 99 6.51 -4.24 12.25
CA LEU A 99 7.18 -3.75 13.47
C LEU A 99 6.17 -3.45 14.60
N ALA A 100 4.99 -2.94 14.27
CA ALA A 100 3.94 -2.64 15.25
C ALA A 100 3.31 -3.90 15.83
N VAL A 101 3.10 -4.94 15.00
CA VAL A 101 2.27 -6.12 15.27
C VAL A 101 3.09 -7.32 15.75
N LEU A 102 4.29 -7.52 15.20
CA LEU A 102 5.10 -8.73 15.38
C LEU A 102 6.38 -8.46 16.16
N ASN A 103 6.88 -9.48 16.84
CA ASN A 103 8.26 -9.55 17.33
C ASN A 103 9.09 -10.43 16.39
N PRO A 104 10.43 -10.29 16.35
CA PRO A 104 11.29 -11.17 15.57
C PRO A 104 10.99 -12.64 15.84
N GLY A 105 10.88 -13.45 14.78
CA GLY A 105 10.53 -14.87 14.85
C GLY A 105 9.03 -15.18 14.95
N ASP A 106 8.17 -14.19 15.15
CA ASP A 106 6.70 -14.42 15.14
C ASP A 106 6.22 -14.92 13.79
N LYS A 107 5.23 -15.82 13.81
CA LYS A 107 4.61 -16.32 12.60
C LYS A 107 3.61 -15.36 12.03
N PHE A 108 3.63 -15.21 10.70
CA PHE A 108 2.58 -14.54 9.93
C PHE A 108 2.29 -15.33 8.66
N MET A 109 1.14 -15.09 8.04
CA MET A 109 0.71 -15.82 6.85
C MET A 109 0.46 -14.86 5.69
N GLY A 110 0.97 -15.21 4.49
CA GLY A 110 0.79 -14.46 3.24
C GLY A 110 0.50 -15.35 2.05
N LEU A 111 0.10 -14.75 0.93
CA LEU A 111 -0.03 -15.47 -0.33
C LEU A 111 1.36 -15.89 -0.82
N ASN A 112 1.49 -17.16 -1.22
CA ASN A 112 2.72 -17.70 -1.80
C ASN A 112 3.19 -16.82 -2.98
N LEU A 113 4.48 -16.51 -3.00
CA LEU A 113 5.09 -15.66 -4.03
C LEU A 113 4.87 -16.23 -5.45
N ALA A 114 5.01 -17.54 -5.63
CA ALA A 114 4.78 -18.22 -6.92
C ALA A 114 3.30 -18.17 -7.36
N HIS A 115 2.38 -17.86 -6.45
CA HIS A 115 0.95 -17.71 -6.73
C HIS A 115 0.52 -16.24 -6.84
N GLY A 116 1.47 -15.33 -7.01
CA GLY A 116 1.22 -13.90 -7.20
C GLY A 116 1.30 -13.05 -5.94
N GLY A 117 1.89 -13.57 -4.85
CA GLY A 117 2.20 -12.80 -3.65
C GLY A 117 3.18 -11.67 -3.91
N HIS A 118 3.42 -10.81 -2.91
CA HIS A 118 4.40 -9.73 -2.97
C HIS A 118 5.65 -10.10 -2.16
N LEU A 119 6.83 -9.60 -2.59
CA LEU A 119 8.10 -9.86 -1.88
C LEU A 119 8.02 -9.50 -0.39
N SER A 120 7.38 -8.38 -0.03
CA SER A 120 7.23 -7.95 1.36
C SER A 120 6.19 -8.77 2.16
N HIS A 121 5.60 -9.81 1.57
CA HIS A 121 4.66 -10.71 2.24
C HIS A 121 5.29 -12.05 2.65
N GLY A 122 6.61 -12.09 2.87
CA GLY A 122 7.28 -13.27 3.44
C GLY A 122 8.36 -13.90 2.57
N SER A 123 8.75 -13.27 1.45
CA SER A 123 9.88 -13.75 0.68
C SER A 123 11.13 -13.83 1.53
N LEU A 124 11.87 -14.95 1.44
CA LEU A 124 13.09 -15.21 2.22
C LEU A 124 14.24 -14.22 1.93
N VAL A 125 14.18 -13.50 0.82
CA VAL A 125 15.14 -12.43 0.48
C VAL A 125 14.68 -11.04 0.92
N ASN A 126 13.49 -10.94 1.50
CA ASN A 126 12.93 -9.69 2.01
C ASN A 126 13.02 -9.65 3.54
N THR A 127 13.13 -8.48 4.12
CA THR A 127 13.14 -8.26 5.58
C THR A 127 12.03 -9.01 6.29
N SER A 128 10.84 -9.11 5.68
CA SER A 128 9.71 -9.84 6.26
C SER A 128 10.00 -11.33 6.45
N GLY A 129 10.64 -11.99 5.50
CA GLY A 129 11.04 -13.41 5.63
C GLY A 129 12.36 -13.63 6.37
N ILE A 130 13.21 -12.60 6.50
CA ILE A 130 14.48 -12.67 7.25
C ILE A 130 14.25 -12.55 8.76
N ILE A 131 13.37 -11.63 9.19
CA ILE A 131 13.14 -11.31 10.62
C ILE A 131 12.03 -12.17 11.22
N TYR A 132 10.98 -12.44 10.44
CA TYR A 132 9.78 -13.14 10.90
C TYR A 132 9.65 -14.52 10.25
N THR A 133 8.72 -15.34 10.71
CA THR A 133 8.51 -16.69 10.20
C THR A 133 7.27 -16.74 9.32
N PRO A 134 7.42 -16.69 7.99
CA PRO A 134 6.29 -16.77 7.08
C PRO A 134 5.69 -18.18 7.02
N CYS A 135 4.38 -18.28 6.93
CA CYS A 135 3.65 -19.43 6.41
C CYS A 135 2.76 -18.97 5.25
N GLU A 136 2.39 -19.88 4.37
CA GLU A 136 1.80 -19.51 3.10
C GLU A 136 0.42 -20.14 2.90
N TYR A 137 -0.46 -19.42 2.22
CA TYR A 137 -1.66 -19.96 1.60
C TYR A 137 -1.55 -19.86 0.08
N ASN A 138 -2.34 -20.64 -0.63
CA ASN A 138 -2.19 -20.88 -2.05
C ASN A 138 -3.47 -20.55 -2.84
N LEU A 139 -3.36 -20.62 -4.16
CA LEU A 139 -4.50 -20.62 -5.07
C LEU A 139 -4.94 -22.06 -5.34
N LYS A 140 -6.24 -22.27 -5.60
CA LYS A 140 -6.78 -23.49 -6.17
C LYS A 140 -6.29 -23.63 -7.61
N GLN A 141 -5.62 -24.73 -7.94
CA GLN A 141 -5.04 -24.97 -9.27
C GLN A 141 -6.10 -24.93 -10.38
N GLU A 142 -7.30 -25.44 -10.10
CA GLU A 142 -8.38 -25.56 -11.08
C GLU A 142 -9.00 -24.22 -11.44
N THR A 143 -9.00 -23.24 -10.51
CA THR A 143 -9.73 -21.99 -10.67
C THR A 143 -8.84 -20.76 -10.69
N GLY A 144 -7.60 -20.88 -10.23
CA GLY A 144 -6.71 -19.75 -10.01
C GLY A 144 -7.22 -18.74 -8.95
N ARG A 145 -8.14 -19.17 -8.08
CA ARG A 145 -8.67 -18.36 -6.98
C ARG A 145 -8.02 -18.73 -5.66
N VAL A 146 -7.97 -17.80 -4.72
CA VAL A 146 -7.48 -18.07 -3.36
C VAL A 146 -8.23 -19.26 -2.76
N ASP A 147 -7.47 -20.21 -2.20
CA ASP A 147 -8.01 -21.34 -1.47
C ASP A 147 -8.25 -20.96 -0.02
N TYR A 148 -9.43 -20.43 0.27
CA TYR A 148 -9.79 -20.00 1.63
C TYR A 148 -9.95 -21.16 2.61
N ASP A 149 -10.22 -22.38 2.14
CA ASP A 149 -10.33 -23.57 2.98
C ASP A 149 -8.93 -24.01 3.42
N GLN A 150 -7.99 -24.10 2.48
CA GLN A 150 -6.58 -24.34 2.79
C GLN A 150 -5.98 -23.22 3.67
N MET A 151 -6.35 -21.96 3.40
CA MET A 151 -5.94 -20.82 4.21
C MET A 151 -6.40 -20.98 5.68
N GLU A 152 -7.63 -21.40 5.90
CA GLU A 152 -8.16 -21.66 7.24
C GLU A 152 -7.45 -22.83 7.93
N GLU A 153 -7.22 -23.93 7.21
CA GLU A 153 -6.48 -25.09 7.71
C GLU A 153 -5.06 -24.70 8.17
N VAL A 154 -4.34 -23.96 7.31
CA VAL A 154 -2.99 -23.47 7.65
C VAL A 154 -3.04 -22.52 8.83
N ALA A 155 -4.00 -21.61 8.89
CA ALA A 155 -4.14 -20.66 9.99
C ALA A 155 -4.38 -21.39 11.34
N LEU A 156 -5.24 -22.40 11.37
CA LEU A 156 -5.53 -23.20 12.56
C LEU A 156 -4.31 -24.00 13.03
N ARG A 157 -3.53 -24.53 12.08
CA ARG A 157 -2.32 -25.31 12.36
C ARG A 157 -1.17 -24.44 12.84
N GLU A 158 -0.86 -23.36 12.10
CA GLU A 158 0.32 -22.53 12.32
C GLU A 158 0.09 -21.41 13.35
N LYS A 159 -1.15 -21.01 13.58
CA LYS A 159 -1.57 -19.93 14.51
C LYS A 159 -0.76 -18.65 14.29
N PRO A 160 -0.76 -18.08 13.08
CA PRO A 160 -0.03 -16.84 12.80
C PRO A 160 -0.60 -15.69 13.64
N LYS A 161 0.23 -14.75 14.03
CA LYS A 161 -0.20 -13.51 14.69
C LYS A 161 -0.78 -12.47 13.74
N MET A 162 -0.43 -12.58 12.46
CA MET A 162 -0.93 -11.72 11.40
C MET A 162 -1.19 -12.53 10.14
N ILE A 163 -2.28 -12.20 9.44
CA ILE A 163 -2.62 -12.72 8.12
C ILE A 163 -2.63 -11.56 7.15
N ILE A 164 -1.96 -11.73 6.00
CA ILE A 164 -1.85 -10.72 4.95
C ILE A 164 -2.65 -11.16 3.74
N GLY A 165 -3.58 -10.31 3.30
CA GLY A 165 -4.24 -10.40 2.01
C GLY A 165 -3.68 -9.37 1.05
N GLY A 166 -3.68 -9.71 -0.23
CA GLY A 166 -3.13 -8.88 -1.30
C GLY A 166 -2.07 -9.62 -2.10
N GLY A 167 -1.83 -9.17 -3.30
CA GLY A 167 -0.86 -9.78 -4.21
C GLY A 167 -0.50 -8.87 -5.36
N SER A 168 0.67 -9.13 -5.97
CA SER A 168 1.18 -8.36 -7.10
C SER A 168 0.59 -8.84 -8.43
N ALA A 169 0.29 -10.14 -8.54
CA ALA A 169 -0.12 -10.79 -9.80
C ALA A 169 -1.42 -11.60 -9.62
N TYR A 170 -2.34 -11.12 -8.82
CA TYR A 170 -3.65 -11.76 -8.61
C TYR A 170 -4.76 -10.87 -9.17
N SER A 171 -5.41 -11.33 -10.25
CA SER A 171 -6.39 -10.57 -11.04
C SER A 171 -7.84 -10.87 -10.69
N ARG A 172 -8.11 -11.51 -9.56
CA ARG A 172 -9.46 -11.84 -9.07
C ARG A 172 -9.80 -10.99 -7.85
N GLU A 173 -11.09 -10.91 -7.52
CA GLU A 173 -11.53 -10.28 -6.28
C GLU A 173 -11.17 -11.12 -5.06
N TRP A 174 -10.88 -10.43 -3.96
CA TRP A 174 -10.60 -11.01 -2.66
C TRP A 174 -11.87 -11.09 -1.83
N ASP A 175 -12.11 -12.21 -1.16
CA ASP A 175 -13.16 -12.30 -0.14
C ASP A 175 -12.61 -11.81 1.21
N TYR A 176 -12.58 -10.50 1.39
CA TYR A 176 -12.07 -9.87 2.61
C TYR A 176 -12.86 -10.28 3.86
N LYS A 177 -14.17 -10.54 3.71
CA LYS A 177 -15.02 -11.00 4.80
C LYS A 177 -14.58 -12.39 5.28
N ARG A 178 -14.37 -13.32 4.34
CA ARG A 178 -13.90 -14.67 4.65
C ARG A 178 -12.50 -14.64 5.27
N MET A 179 -11.61 -13.79 4.78
CA MET A 179 -10.29 -13.60 5.38
C MET A 179 -10.38 -13.08 6.82
N ARG A 180 -11.30 -12.15 7.08
CA ARG A 180 -11.54 -11.64 8.43
C ARG A 180 -12.05 -12.74 9.38
N GLU A 181 -13.00 -13.55 8.94
CA GLU A 181 -13.51 -14.69 9.71
C GLU A 181 -12.41 -15.68 10.08
N ILE A 182 -11.49 -15.98 9.13
CA ILE A 182 -10.33 -16.85 9.38
C ILE A 182 -9.38 -16.21 10.41
N ALA A 183 -9.06 -14.93 10.26
CA ALA A 183 -8.19 -14.22 11.18
C ALA A 183 -8.76 -14.20 12.61
N ASP A 184 -10.05 -13.93 12.76
CA ASP A 184 -10.73 -13.90 14.04
C ASP A 184 -10.72 -15.28 14.75
N LYS A 185 -10.86 -16.39 14.00
CA LYS A 185 -10.79 -17.76 14.54
C LYS A 185 -9.47 -18.08 15.24
N VAL A 186 -8.38 -17.49 14.79
CA VAL A 186 -7.04 -17.73 15.33
C VAL A 186 -6.49 -16.56 16.15
N GLY A 187 -7.27 -15.48 16.28
CA GLY A 187 -6.85 -14.28 17.01
C GLY A 187 -5.75 -13.49 16.29
N ALA A 188 -5.66 -13.60 14.97
CA ALA A 188 -4.67 -12.90 14.16
C ALA A 188 -5.14 -11.50 13.75
N ILE A 189 -4.20 -10.57 13.60
CA ILE A 189 -4.46 -9.29 12.93
C ILE A 189 -4.60 -9.54 11.42
N LEU A 190 -5.69 -9.12 10.81
CA LEU A 190 -5.84 -9.11 9.36
C LEU A 190 -5.29 -7.80 8.80
N MET A 191 -4.25 -7.90 7.99
CA MET A 191 -3.70 -6.81 7.18
C MET A 191 -4.06 -7.05 5.72
N ILE A 192 -4.52 -6.01 5.02
CA ILE A 192 -4.73 -6.08 3.56
C ILE A 192 -3.83 -5.06 2.89
N ASP A 193 -2.96 -5.54 2.02
CA ASP A 193 -2.20 -4.72 1.08
C ASP A 193 -2.99 -4.60 -0.22
N MET A 194 -3.67 -3.47 -0.40
CA MET A 194 -4.52 -3.22 -1.58
C MET A 194 -3.80 -2.44 -2.69
N ALA A 195 -2.48 -2.43 -2.70
CA ALA A 195 -1.69 -1.55 -3.57
C ALA A 195 -2.09 -1.62 -5.05
N HIS A 196 -2.30 -2.81 -5.62
CA HIS A 196 -2.66 -2.95 -7.03
C HIS A 196 -4.08 -2.48 -7.35
N PRO A 197 -5.15 -2.93 -6.66
CA PRO A 197 -6.51 -2.53 -6.97
C PRO A 197 -6.96 -1.20 -6.32
N ALA A 198 -6.09 -0.49 -5.58
CA ALA A 198 -6.47 0.65 -4.76
C ALA A 198 -7.25 1.75 -5.52
N GLY A 199 -6.90 2.03 -6.77
CA GLY A 199 -7.61 3.01 -7.59
C GLY A 199 -9.03 2.57 -7.96
N LEU A 200 -9.21 1.28 -8.26
CA LEU A 200 -10.54 0.70 -8.54
C LEU A 200 -11.42 0.68 -7.28
N ILE A 201 -10.82 0.42 -6.12
CA ILE A 201 -11.49 0.47 -4.82
C ILE A 201 -11.89 1.91 -4.49
N ALA A 202 -10.99 2.89 -4.70
CA ALA A 202 -11.27 4.31 -4.51
C ALA A 202 -12.42 4.81 -5.39
N ALA A 203 -12.53 4.29 -6.62
CA ALA A 203 -13.63 4.59 -7.53
C ALA A 203 -14.96 3.86 -7.20
N GLY A 204 -14.97 2.99 -6.19
CA GLY A 204 -16.12 2.18 -5.80
C GLY A 204 -16.48 1.10 -6.83
N LEU A 205 -15.50 0.61 -7.58
CA LEU A 205 -15.65 -0.45 -8.59
C LEU A 205 -15.30 -1.84 -8.07
N LEU A 206 -14.62 -1.92 -6.92
CA LEU A 206 -14.30 -3.14 -6.19
C LEU A 206 -14.65 -2.96 -4.72
N ASP A 207 -14.80 -4.07 -4.00
CA ASP A 207 -15.10 -4.02 -2.57
C ASP A 207 -13.92 -3.41 -1.78
N ASN A 208 -14.25 -2.72 -0.69
CA ASN A 208 -13.31 -1.94 0.10
C ASN A 208 -12.85 -2.72 1.33
N PRO A 209 -11.57 -3.12 1.42
CA PRO A 209 -11.04 -3.90 2.54
C PRO A 209 -11.06 -3.17 3.88
N VAL A 210 -11.14 -1.83 3.88
CA VAL A 210 -11.20 -1.02 5.11
C VAL A 210 -12.39 -1.39 5.99
N LYS A 211 -13.44 -1.93 5.41
CA LYS A 211 -14.64 -2.40 6.13
C LYS A 211 -14.39 -3.68 6.94
N TYR A 212 -13.39 -4.48 6.56
CA TYR A 212 -13.19 -5.83 7.10
C TYR A 212 -11.84 -5.98 7.81
N ALA A 213 -10.79 -5.42 7.26
CA ALA A 213 -9.43 -5.56 7.77
C ALA A 213 -9.21 -4.77 9.06
N HIS A 214 -8.29 -5.25 9.88
CA HIS A 214 -7.80 -4.49 11.02
C HIS A 214 -6.90 -3.34 10.57
N ILE A 215 -6.03 -3.60 9.58
CA ILE A 215 -5.08 -2.63 9.03
C ILE A 215 -5.07 -2.79 7.52
N VAL A 216 -5.04 -1.68 6.80
CA VAL A 216 -4.91 -1.66 5.34
C VAL A 216 -3.69 -0.84 4.95
N THR A 217 -2.89 -1.38 4.05
CA THR A 217 -1.77 -0.66 3.43
C THR A 217 -1.99 -0.49 1.94
N SER A 218 -1.36 0.50 1.36
CA SER A 218 -1.32 0.68 -0.09
C SER A 218 -0.08 1.43 -0.53
N THR A 219 0.28 1.28 -1.80
CA THR A 219 1.08 2.27 -2.51
C THR A 219 0.18 3.37 -3.04
N THR A 220 0.78 4.52 -3.40
CA THR A 220 0.04 5.64 -3.97
C THR A 220 0.21 5.78 -5.49
N HIS A 221 1.16 5.06 -6.10
CA HIS A 221 1.63 5.27 -7.47
C HIS A 221 1.15 4.24 -8.51
N LYS A 222 0.33 3.28 -8.14
CA LYS A 222 -0.22 2.27 -9.08
C LYS A 222 -1.56 2.77 -9.64
N THR A 223 -2.62 2.02 -9.45
CA THR A 223 -3.96 2.44 -9.92
C THR A 223 -4.48 3.71 -9.23
N LEU A 224 -3.97 4.06 -8.03
CA LEU A 224 -4.28 5.36 -7.40
C LEU A 224 -3.73 6.57 -8.16
N ARG A 225 -2.77 6.38 -9.08
CA ARG A 225 -2.25 7.41 -9.96
C ARG A 225 -1.61 8.60 -9.24
N GLY A 226 -1.02 8.36 -8.08
CA GLY A 226 -0.31 9.37 -7.30
C GLY A 226 1.21 9.24 -7.37
N PRO A 227 1.95 10.03 -6.57
CA PRO A 227 3.41 9.94 -6.49
C PRO A 227 3.84 8.60 -5.89
N ARG A 228 5.08 8.20 -6.09
CA ARG A 228 5.65 7.03 -5.43
C ARG A 228 5.68 7.24 -3.93
N GLY A 229 5.01 6.36 -3.20
CA GLY A 229 4.86 6.43 -1.75
C GLY A 229 3.98 5.29 -1.23
N GLY A 230 3.78 5.26 0.08
CA GLY A 230 2.90 4.34 0.77
C GLY A 230 1.96 5.03 1.75
N VAL A 231 0.93 4.32 2.18
CA VAL A 231 -0.03 4.76 3.19
C VAL A 231 -0.44 3.58 4.06
N ILE A 232 -0.87 3.89 5.29
CA ILE A 232 -1.48 2.93 6.22
C ILE A 232 -2.81 3.52 6.67
N MET A 233 -3.85 2.71 6.78
CA MET A 233 -5.17 3.16 7.23
C MET A 233 -5.91 2.09 8.01
N MET A 234 -6.90 2.50 8.80
CA MET A 234 -7.81 1.62 9.54
C MET A 234 -9.24 2.14 9.42
N GLY A 235 -10.20 1.22 9.23
CA GLY A 235 -11.63 1.54 9.23
C GLY A 235 -12.12 1.93 10.62
N LYS A 236 -11.53 1.35 11.65
CA LYS A 236 -11.78 1.68 13.06
C LYS A 236 -10.48 1.53 13.85
N ASP A 237 -10.16 2.51 14.69
CA ASP A 237 -9.05 2.38 15.63
C ASP A 237 -9.46 1.49 16.83
N PHE A 238 -8.50 0.78 17.39
CA PHE A 238 -8.77 -0.16 18.49
C PHE A 238 -7.58 -0.25 19.47
N PRO A 239 -7.86 -0.62 20.74
CA PRO A 239 -6.80 -0.87 21.71
C PRO A 239 -5.89 -2.02 21.25
N ASN A 240 -4.57 -1.84 21.36
CA ASN A 240 -3.66 -2.93 21.00
C ASN A 240 -3.92 -4.19 21.85
N PRO A 241 -3.97 -5.40 21.26
CA PRO A 241 -4.31 -6.63 21.97
C PRO A 241 -3.18 -7.16 22.87
N TRP A 242 -1.99 -6.57 22.80
CA TRP A 242 -0.81 -7.00 23.59
C TRP A 242 -0.64 -6.25 24.90
N GLY A 243 -1.56 -5.35 25.25
CA GLY A 243 -1.52 -4.60 26.51
C GLY A 243 -0.36 -3.60 26.59
N LYS A 244 0.24 -3.19 25.44
CA LYS A 244 1.27 -2.14 25.41
C LYS A 244 0.68 -0.82 25.93
N LYS A 245 1.37 -0.18 26.90
CA LYS A 245 0.86 1.00 27.62
C LYS A 245 1.63 2.27 27.28
N THR A 246 0.97 3.40 27.46
CA THR A 246 1.60 4.73 27.48
C THR A 246 2.40 4.91 28.78
N PRO A 247 3.28 5.93 28.89
CA PRO A 247 3.94 6.27 30.17
C PRO A 247 2.96 6.57 31.32
N LYS A 248 1.72 6.96 30.99
CA LYS A 248 0.66 7.21 31.96
C LYS A 248 -0.11 5.95 32.41
N GLY A 249 0.26 4.77 31.86
CA GLY A 249 -0.36 3.49 32.20
C GLY A 249 -1.61 3.13 31.39
N GLU A 250 -2.06 3.96 30.44
CA GLU A 250 -3.20 3.72 29.55
C GLU A 250 -2.81 2.76 28.43
N ILE A 251 -3.73 1.88 27.99
CA ILE A 251 -3.50 1.01 26.84
C ILE A 251 -3.39 1.87 25.57
N LYS A 252 -2.30 1.70 24.84
CA LYS A 252 -2.10 2.38 23.55
C LYS A 252 -3.12 1.90 22.52
N MET A 253 -3.67 2.82 21.74
CA MET A 253 -4.43 2.51 20.55
C MET A 253 -3.50 1.97 19.45
N MET A 254 -4.05 1.22 18.49
CA MET A 254 -3.27 0.68 17.36
C MET A 254 -2.68 1.80 16.51
N SER A 255 -3.42 2.89 16.31
CA SER A 255 -2.91 4.09 15.63
C SER A 255 -1.60 4.60 16.23
N GLN A 256 -1.50 4.66 17.56
CA GLN A 256 -0.28 5.11 18.25
C GLN A 256 0.90 4.14 18.04
N LEU A 257 0.64 2.84 17.92
CA LEU A 257 1.68 1.87 17.63
C LEU A 257 2.16 1.99 16.18
N LEU A 258 1.24 2.16 15.23
CA LEU A 258 1.55 2.33 13.82
C LEU A 258 2.30 3.64 13.55
N ASP A 259 1.85 4.76 14.15
CA ASP A 259 2.58 6.02 14.07
C ASP A 259 4.01 5.89 14.61
N SER A 260 4.16 5.27 15.79
CA SER A 260 5.48 5.04 16.37
C SER A 260 6.36 4.10 15.54
N ALA A 261 5.76 3.16 14.84
CA ALA A 261 6.47 2.23 13.95
C ALA A 261 6.94 2.92 12.65
N VAL A 262 6.16 3.86 12.11
CA VAL A 262 6.57 4.69 10.98
C VAL A 262 7.67 5.65 11.44
N PHE A 263 7.36 6.52 12.37
CA PHE A 263 8.31 7.47 12.96
C PHE A 263 8.26 7.42 14.50
N PRO A 264 9.38 7.20 15.15
CA PRO A 264 10.75 7.08 14.66
C PRO A 264 11.19 5.64 14.32
N GLY A 265 10.25 4.67 14.23
CA GLY A 265 10.56 3.24 14.15
C GLY A 265 11.40 2.85 12.93
N ILE A 266 11.01 3.24 11.73
CA ILE A 266 11.69 2.86 10.49
C ILE A 266 12.05 4.06 9.61
N GLN A 267 11.52 5.25 9.86
CA GLN A 267 11.77 6.47 9.11
C GLN A 267 12.19 7.61 10.03
N GLY A 268 12.92 8.60 9.45
CA GLY A 268 13.17 9.92 10.02
C GLY A 268 12.19 10.95 9.46
N GLY A 269 12.71 12.09 8.96
CA GLY A 269 11.90 13.17 8.40
C GLY A 269 11.03 12.71 7.24
N PRO A 270 9.74 13.09 7.23
CA PRO A 270 8.84 12.78 6.14
C PRO A 270 9.20 13.55 4.87
N LEU A 271 8.79 13.04 3.72
CA LEU A 271 8.99 13.67 2.41
C LEU A 271 7.79 14.59 2.13
N GLU A 272 7.84 15.84 2.62
CA GLU A 272 6.70 16.77 2.57
C GLU A 272 6.25 17.09 1.13
N HIS A 273 7.16 17.15 0.17
CA HIS A 273 6.84 17.31 -1.25
C HIS A 273 6.07 16.09 -1.81
N VAL A 274 6.40 14.88 -1.35
CA VAL A 274 5.66 13.66 -1.72
C VAL A 274 4.29 13.64 -1.05
N ILE A 275 4.19 14.08 0.21
CA ILE A 275 2.92 14.16 0.93
C ILE A 275 1.99 15.17 0.28
N ALA A 276 2.51 16.33 -0.14
CA ALA A 276 1.73 17.32 -0.91
C ALA A 276 1.24 16.72 -2.24
N ALA A 277 2.09 16.00 -2.95
CA ALA A 277 1.71 15.30 -4.17
C ALA A 277 0.67 14.18 -3.93
N LYS A 278 0.75 13.48 -2.80
CA LYS A 278 -0.32 12.55 -2.35
C LYS A 278 -1.63 13.31 -2.12
N ALA A 279 -1.58 14.48 -1.46
CA ALA A 279 -2.78 15.30 -1.24
C ALA A 279 -3.44 15.72 -2.56
N VAL A 280 -2.65 16.09 -3.58
CA VAL A 280 -3.15 16.42 -4.92
C VAL A 280 -3.82 15.18 -5.54
N ALA A 281 -3.12 14.05 -5.60
CA ALA A 281 -3.63 12.82 -6.21
C ALA A 281 -4.91 12.31 -5.51
N PHE A 282 -4.99 12.42 -4.19
CA PHE A 282 -6.20 12.06 -3.44
C PHE A 282 -7.35 13.03 -3.74
N GLY A 283 -7.06 14.32 -3.97
CA GLY A 283 -8.04 15.30 -4.46
C GLY A 283 -8.59 14.92 -5.83
N GLU A 284 -7.74 14.43 -6.73
CA GLU A 284 -8.17 13.91 -8.03
C GLU A 284 -9.04 12.66 -7.89
N CYS A 285 -8.72 11.75 -6.97
CA CYS A 285 -9.54 10.56 -6.70
C CYS A 285 -10.97 10.87 -6.25
N LEU A 286 -11.20 12.02 -5.62
CA LEU A 286 -12.51 12.49 -5.18
C LEU A 286 -13.35 13.12 -6.30
N GLN A 287 -12.77 13.37 -7.49
CA GLN A 287 -13.50 13.95 -8.61
C GLN A 287 -14.30 12.88 -9.38
N PRO A 288 -15.46 13.25 -9.95
CA PRO A 288 -16.27 12.31 -10.74
C PRO A 288 -15.51 11.70 -11.94
N GLU A 289 -14.63 12.47 -12.56
CA GLU A 289 -13.81 12.07 -13.70
C GLU A 289 -12.89 10.89 -13.36
N TYR A 290 -12.45 10.78 -12.12
CA TYR A 290 -11.61 9.68 -11.67
C TYR A 290 -12.34 8.33 -11.75
N LYS A 291 -13.63 8.29 -11.45
CA LYS A 291 -14.45 7.09 -11.60
C LYS A 291 -14.56 6.66 -13.05
N GLU A 292 -14.77 7.61 -13.95
CA GLU A 292 -14.83 7.33 -15.40
C GLU A 292 -13.46 6.83 -15.92
N TYR A 293 -12.37 7.42 -15.46
CA TYR A 293 -11.02 6.94 -15.74
C TYR A 293 -10.85 5.48 -15.31
N GLN A 294 -11.23 5.11 -14.09
CA GLN A 294 -11.08 3.73 -13.60
C GLN A 294 -12.01 2.74 -14.34
N LYS A 295 -13.19 3.16 -14.75
CA LYS A 295 -14.03 2.35 -15.64
C LYS A 295 -13.37 2.09 -16.99
N GLN A 296 -12.65 3.10 -17.52
CA GLN A 296 -11.91 2.94 -18.77
C GLN A 296 -10.73 1.98 -18.58
N VAL A 297 -10.04 2.01 -17.43
CA VAL A 297 -8.99 1.04 -17.08
C VAL A 297 -9.53 -0.40 -17.13
N GLN A 298 -10.71 -0.66 -16.52
CA GLN A 298 -11.35 -1.98 -16.60
C GLN A 298 -11.70 -2.41 -18.02
N LYS A 299 -12.26 -1.49 -18.82
CA LYS A 299 -12.58 -1.76 -20.23
C LYS A 299 -11.33 -2.11 -21.04
N ASN A 300 -10.26 -1.34 -20.87
CA ASN A 300 -8.99 -1.58 -21.55
C ASN A 300 -8.39 -2.94 -21.15
N ALA A 301 -8.41 -3.29 -19.87
CA ALA A 301 -7.94 -4.59 -19.39
C ALA A 301 -8.77 -5.74 -19.99
N ALA A 302 -10.09 -5.60 -20.06
CA ALA A 302 -10.98 -6.60 -20.67
C ALA A 302 -10.72 -6.82 -22.16
N VAL A 303 -10.32 -5.77 -22.89
CA VAL A 303 -9.94 -5.86 -24.31
C VAL A 303 -8.53 -6.45 -24.46
N LEU A 304 -7.58 -6.06 -23.60
CA LEU A 304 -6.19 -6.49 -23.67
C LEU A 304 -6.03 -7.99 -23.30
N ALA A 305 -6.77 -8.49 -22.32
CA ALA A 305 -6.62 -9.83 -21.80
C ALA A 305 -6.77 -10.94 -22.87
N PRO A 306 -7.81 -10.96 -23.74
CA PRO A 306 -7.92 -11.96 -24.81
C PRO A 306 -6.77 -11.88 -25.83
N VAL A 307 -6.32 -10.67 -26.17
CA VAL A 307 -5.22 -10.45 -27.12
C VAL A 307 -3.92 -10.99 -26.53
N SER A 308 -3.61 -10.65 -25.30
CA SER A 308 -2.41 -11.13 -24.59
C SER A 308 -2.43 -12.65 -24.46
N TYR A 309 -3.58 -13.23 -24.10
CA TYR A 309 -3.75 -14.67 -24.01
C TYR A 309 -3.53 -15.39 -25.33
N THR A 310 -3.97 -14.80 -26.45
CA THR A 310 -3.86 -15.41 -27.78
C THR A 310 -2.47 -15.26 -28.38
N HIS A 311 -1.82 -14.11 -28.19
CA HIS A 311 -0.61 -13.74 -28.95
C HIS A 311 0.68 -13.75 -28.11
N LEU A 312 0.61 -13.60 -26.79
CA LEU A 312 1.77 -13.46 -25.89
C LEU A 312 1.96 -14.64 -24.91
N ARG A 313 1.26 -15.75 -25.17
CA ARG A 313 1.00 -16.80 -24.20
C ARG A 313 2.19 -17.64 -23.74
N ALA A 314 3.29 -17.71 -24.46
CA ALA A 314 4.22 -18.82 -24.23
C ALA A 314 5.59 -18.42 -23.68
N HIS A 315 6.07 -17.22 -23.92
CA HIS A 315 7.46 -16.90 -23.63
C HIS A 315 7.68 -15.97 -22.44
N GLU A 316 6.64 -15.34 -21.94
CA GLU A 316 6.77 -14.28 -20.94
C GLU A 316 6.40 -14.72 -19.53
N THR A 317 5.62 -15.80 -19.39
CA THR A 317 5.23 -16.33 -18.08
C THR A 317 6.34 -17.16 -17.42
N GLU A 318 7.29 -17.70 -18.18
CA GLU A 318 8.41 -18.47 -17.64
C GLU A 318 9.63 -17.61 -17.27
N LEU A 319 9.72 -16.39 -17.78
CA LEU A 319 10.86 -15.49 -17.58
C LEU A 319 10.63 -14.41 -16.50
N HIS A 320 9.40 -14.27 -15.99
CA HIS A 320 9.02 -13.24 -15.04
C HIS A 320 8.39 -13.78 -13.74
N LEU A 321 8.49 -15.07 -13.51
CA LEU A 321 8.10 -15.72 -12.24
C LEU A 321 9.30 -15.93 -11.31
#